data_6471e1f3ad067f0fc5afc2d8dd532cda
#
_entry.id   6471e1f3ad067f0fc5afc2d8dd532cda
#
_cell.length_a   1.000
_cell.length_b   1.000
_cell.length_c   1.000
_cell.angle_alpha   90.00
_cell.angle_beta   90.00
_cell.angle_gamma   90.00
#
_symmetry.space_group_name_H-M   'P 1'
#
loop_
_entity.id
_entity.type
_entity.pdbx_description
1 polymer ?
#
loop_
_entity_poly.entity_id
_entity_poly.type
_entity_poly.pdbx_seq_one_letter_code
_entity_poly.pdbx_strand_id
1 'polypeptide(L)'
;MRKRRPPNIRRSWLFLGGSDVDTLIGAADSGADVLIHELEDFTAPDQRPAARAIAPTVLAAWKERGIIAGVRVNPFVDCGREDLTAVMPGAPDVVMLPKVG
;
A
#
# COMPACT_ATOMS: atom_id res chain seq x y z
N MET A 1 18.63 2.31 -11.73
CA MET A 1 17.35 2.98 -11.98
C MET A 1 16.41 2.06 -12.71
N ARG A 2 15.18 2.01 -12.26
CA ARG A 2 14.17 1.15 -12.87
C ARG A 2 13.79 1.69 -14.24
N LYS A 3 13.78 0.82 -15.24
CA LYS A 3 13.42 1.20 -16.59
C LYS A 3 11.90 1.39 -16.68
N ARG A 4 11.47 2.51 -17.23
CA ARG A 4 10.05 2.76 -17.38
C ARG A 4 9.47 1.87 -18.47
N ARG A 5 8.32 1.28 -18.21
CA ARG A 5 7.62 0.48 -19.20
C ARG A 5 6.87 1.40 -20.17
N PRO A 6 6.75 0.99 -21.43
CA PRO A 6 5.90 1.74 -22.36
C PRO A 6 4.46 1.79 -21.87
N PRO A 7 3.73 2.87 -22.18
CA PRO A 7 2.34 3.03 -21.68
C PRO A 7 1.37 1.92 -22.11
N ASN A 8 1.64 1.28 -23.22
CA ASN A 8 0.77 0.22 -23.74
C ASN A 8 1.04 -1.14 -23.09
N ILE A 9 2.05 -1.23 -22.22
CA ILE A 9 2.33 -2.48 -21.52
C ILE A 9 1.64 -2.45 -20.17
N ARG A 10 0.89 -3.52 -19.87
CA ARG A 10 0.18 -3.65 -18.60
C ARG A 10 1.16 -3.66 -17.44
N ARG A 11 0.87 -2.88 -16.41
CA ARG A 11 1.67 -2.86 -15.20
C ARG A 11 1.30 -4.01 -14.29
N SER A 12 2.31 -4.53 -13.57
CA SER A 12 2.07 -5.53 -12.53
C SER A 12 1.65 -4.86 -11.25
N TRP A 13 0.56 -5.33 -10.67
CA TRP A 13 0.06 -4.84 -9.38
C TRP A 13 0.12 -5.96 -8.37
N LEU A 14 0.57 -5.65 -7.17
CA LEU A 14 0.62 -6.62 -6.08
C LEU A 14 0.02 -5.99 -4.83
N PHE A 15 -0.95 -6.68 -4.24
CA PHE A 15 -1.62 -6.25 -3.03
C PHE A 15 -1.10 -7.06 -1.86
N LEU A 16 -0.71 -6.37 -0.77
CA LEU A 16 -0.12 -7.01 0.41
C LEU A 16 -0.78 -6.46 1.66
N GLY A 17 -1.14 -7.36 2.57
CA GLY A 17 -1.72 -6.97 3.84
C GLY A 17 -0.74 -7.18 4.98
N GLY A 18 -1.20 -6.87 6.19
CA GLY A 18 -0.49 -7.17 7.41
C GLY A 18 0.33 -6.01 7.95
N SER A 19 1.06 -6.32 9.00
CA SER A 19 1.80 -5.33 9.76
C SER A 19 3.29 -5.66 9.92
N ASP A 20 3.79 -6.61 9.14
CA ASP A 20 5.21 -6.96 9.16
C ASP A 20 5.96 -6.06 8.20
N VAL A 21 6.63 -5.05 8.75
CA VAL A 21 7.30 -4.03 7.96
C VAL A 21 8.39 -4.61 7.07
N ASP A 22 9.13 -5.58 7.55
CA ASP A 22 10.22 -6.19 6.77
C ASP A 22 9.68 -6.94 5.57
N THR A 23 8.61 -7.70 5.75
CA THR A 23 7.97 -8.43 4.66
C THR A 23 7.42 -7.45 3.61
N LEU A 24 6.76 -6.39 4.07
CA LEU A 24 6.17 -5.41 3.17
C LEU A 24 7.24 -4.65 2.37
N ILE A 25 8.30 -4.22 3.03
CA ILE A 25 9.39 -3.53 2.34
C ILE A 25 10.09 -4.48 1.37
N GLY A 26 10.30 -5.73 1.78
CA GLY A 26 10.93 -6.74 0.93
C GLY A 26 10.15 -7.04 -0.35
N ALA A 27 8.85 -6.76 -0.37
CA ALA A 27 8.04 -6.95 -1.56
C ALA A 27 8.50 -6.09 -2.73
N ALA A 28 9.29 -5.05 -2.47
CA ALA A 28 9.87 -4.24 -3.53
C ALA A 28 10.76 -5.05 -4.47
N ASP A 29 11.26 -6.18 -4.02
CA ASP A 29 12.11 -7.05 -4.82
C ASP A 29 11.29 -8.04 -5.67
N SER A 30 9.97 -7.99 -5.60
CA SER A 30 9.10 -8.92 -6.33
C SER A 30 9.06 -8.67 -7.83
N GLY A 31 9.48 -7.48 -8.26
CA GLY A 31 9.38 -7.10 -9.66
C GLY A 31 8.07 -6.43 -10.04
N ALA A 32 7.16 -6.25 -9.10
CA ALA A 32 5.91 -5.55 -9.36
C ALA A 32 6.17 -4.06 -9.62
N ASP A 33 5.38 -3.48 -10.51
CA ASP A 33 5.47 -2.05 -10.81
C ASP A 33 4.72 -1.20 -9.80
N VAL A 34 3.63 -1.75 -9.25
CA VAL A 34 2.78 -1.07 -8.29
C VAL A 34 2.58 -1.99 -7.08
N LEU A 35 2.86 -1.48 -5.90
CA LEU A 35 2.62 -2.20 -4.66
C LEU A 35 1.56 -1.45 -3.87
N ILE A 36 0.56 -2.18 -3.38
CA ILE A 36 -0.54 -1.63 -2.61
C ILE A 36 -0.52 -2.26 -1.22
N HIS A 37 -0.39 -1.44 -0.18
CA HIS A 37 -0.54 -1.90 1.19
C HIS A 37 -2.04 -1.96 1.49
N GLU A 38 -2.54 -3.16 1.60
CA GLU A 38 -3.98 -3.43 1.71
C GLU A 38 -4.36 -3.46 3.19
N LEU A 39 -5.10 -2.45 3.63
CA LEU A 39 -5.48 -2.30 5.04
C LEU A 39 -6.86 -2.88 5.33
N GLU A 40 -7.53 -3.43 4.33
CA GLU A 40 -8.88 -3.95 4.46
C GLU A 40 -8.89 -5.48 4.50
N ASP A 41 -9.11 -6.12 3.35
CA ASP A 41 -9.36 -7.56 3.30
C ASP A 41 -8.14 -8.40 3.68
N PHE A 42 -6.94 -7.95 3.32
CA PHE A 42 -5.72 -8.72 3.51
C PHE A 42 -5.04 -8.42 4.85
N THR A 43 -5.65 -7.59 5.69
CA THR A 43 -5.12 -7.28 7.01
C THR A 43 -6.17 -7.66 8.05
N ALA A 44 -5.81 -8.54 8.96
CA ALA A 44 -6.74 -8.95 10.03
C ALA A 44 -7.16 -7.74 10.84
N PRO A 45 -8.43 -7.66 11.29
CA PRO A 45 -8.93 -6.48 12.00
C PRO A 45 -8.10 -6.08 13.21
N ASP A 46 -7.59 -7.05 13.96
CA ASP A 46 -6.78 -6.77 15.14
C ASP A 46 -5.39 -6.24 14.78
N GLN A 47 -4.95 -6.39 13.54
CA GLN A 47 -3.66 -5.89 13.08
C GLN A 47 -3.76 -4.58 12.33
N ARG A 48 -4.96 -4.08 12.08
CA ARG A 48 -5.15 -2.85 11.32
C ARG A 48 -4.47 -1.64 11.95
N PRO A 49 -4.54 -1.44 13.28
CA PRO A 49 -3.82 -0.30 13.88
C PRO A 49 -2.32 -0.38 13.67
N ALA A 50 -1.73 -1.56 13.80
CA ALA A 50 -0.30 -1.74 13.60
C ALA A 50 0.08 -1.53 12.13
N ALA A 51 -0.72 -2.06 11.20
CA ALA A 51 -0.48 -1.87 9.77
C ALA A 51 -0.56 -0.39 9.41
N ARG A 52 -1.54 0.31 9.97
CA ARG A 52 -1.71 1.74 9.77
C ARG A 52 -0.49 2.52 10.24
N ALA A 53 0.07 2.12 11.37
CA ALA A 53 1.21 2.82 11.96
C ALA A 53 2.48 2.70 11.12
N ILE A 54 2.66 1.57 10.43
CA ILE A 54 3.86 1.35 9.63
C ILE A 54 3.70 1.76 8.18
N ALA A 55 2.48 2.05 7.73
CA ALA A 55 2.22 2.33 6.33
C ALA A 55 3.09 3.46 5.75
N PRO A 56 3.28 4.59 6.43
CA PRO A 56 4.13 5.64 5.87
C PRO A 56 5.57 5.18 5.63
N THR A 57 6.12 4.37 6.53
CA THR A 57 7.47 3.84 6.37
C THR A 57 7.55 2.90 5.16
N VAL A 58 6.55 2.04 5.01
CA VAL A 58 6.48 1.10 3.90
C VAL A 58 6.36 1.85 2.57
N LEU A 59 5.48 2.83 2.51
CA LEU A 59 5.29 3.62 1.29
C LEU A 59 6.56 4.35 0.89
N ALA A 60 7.24 4.95 1.86
CA ALA A 60 8.48 5.67 1.59
C ALA A 60 9.56 4.72 1.03
N ALA A 61 9.69 3.54 1.62
CA ALA A 61 10.67 2.55 1.18
C ALA A 61 10.39 2.09 -0.25
N TRP A 62 9.12 1.86 -0.59
CA TRP A 62 8.74 1.46 -1.94
C TRP A 62 9.04 2.55 -2.95
N LYS A 63 8.75 3.81 -2.60
CA LYS A 63 8.99 4.94 -3.49
C LYS A 63 10.47 5.15 -3.75
N GLU A 64 11.31 4.91 -2.74
CA GLU A 64 12.76 4.98 -2.92
C GLU A 64 13.27 3.97 -3.93
N ARG A 65 12.56 2.86 -4.10
CA ARG A 65 12.89 1.84 -5.09
C ARG A 65 12.31 2.13 -6.47
N GLY A 66 11.64 3.26 -6.65
CA GLY A 66 11.02 3.64 -7.92
C GLY A 66 9.71 2.93 -8.18
N ILE A 67 9.10 2.37 -7.15
CA ILE A 67 7.83 1.65 -7.26
C ILE A 67 6.69 2.63 -7.00
N ILE A 68 5.60 2.48 -7.75
CA ILE A 68 4.39 3.24 -7.48
C ILE A 68 3.77 2.64 -6.21
N ALA A 69 3.67 3.45 -5.17
CA ALA A 69 3.22 2.99 -3.86
C ALA A 69 1.81 3.47 -3.57
N GLY A 70 0.96 2.57 -3.13
CA GLY A 70 -0.41 2.92 -2.83
C GLY A 70 -0.94 2.19 -1.60
N VAL A 71 -2.14 2.56 -1.20
CA VAL A 71 -2.84 1.93 -0.09
C VAL A 71 -4.29 1.69 -0.48
N ARG A 72 -4.89 0.66 0.08
CA ARG A 72 -6.35 0.49 0.07
C ARG A 72 -6.82 0.64 1.50
N VAL A 73 -7.72 1.60 1.72
CA VAL A 73 -8.21 1.91 3.06
C VAL A 73 -9.52 1.18 3.33
N ASN A 74 -9.87 1.10 4.62
CA ASN A 74 -11.15 0.54 5.04
C ASN A 74 -12.30 1.51 4.75
N PRO A 75 -13.57 1.02 4.77
CA PRO A 75 -14.71 1.92 4.62
C PRO A 75 -14.70 3.01 5.69
N PHE A 76 -15.14 4.21 5.32
CA PHE A 76 -15.15 5.33 6.26
C PHE A 76 -16.08 5.11 7.45
N VAL A 77 -17.11 4.29 7.29
CA VAL A 77 -17.99 3.94 8.40
C VAL A 77 -17.29 3.07 9.45
N ASP A 78 -16.20 2.43 9.09
CA ASP A 78 -15.36 1.66 10.01
C ASP A 78 -14.18 2.52 10.46
N CYS A 79 -13.01 2.27 9.88
CA CYS A 79 -11.79 2.95 10.25
C CYS A 79 -11.06 3.60 9.06
N GLY A 80 -11.77 3.79 7.95
CA GLY A 80 -11.15 4.33 6.75
C GLY A 80 -10.60 5.74 6.93
N ARG A 81 -11.27 6.55 7.75
CA ARG A 81 -10.78 7.91 8.02
C ARG A 81 -9.47 7.87 8.79
N GLU A 82 -9.38 7.00 9.79
CA GLU A 82 -8.14 6.83 10.54
C GLU A 82 -7.05 6.28 9.65
N ASP A 83 -7.38 5.33 8.76
CA ASP A 83 -6.43 4.80 7.80
C ASP A 83 -5.86 5.92 6.93
N LEU A 84 -6.73 6.71 6.34
CA LEU A 84 -6.32 7.77 5.43
C LEU A 84 -5.42 8.78 6.15
N THR A 85 -5.81 9.19 7.35
CA THR A 85 -5.03 10.13 8.14
C THR A 85 -3.64 9.57 8.44
N ALA A 86 -3.57 8.28 8.78
CA ALA A 86 -2.31 7.65 9.15
C ALA A 86 -1.36 7.48 7.97
N VAL A 87 -1.89 7.20 6.77
CA VAL A 87 -1.02 6.90 5.62
C VAL A 87 -0.58 8.14 4.85
N MET A 88 -1.31 9.25 4.96
CA MET A 88 -0.99 10.45 4.18
C MET A 88 0.43 10.98 4.39
N PRO A 89 1.04 10.89 5.58
CA PRO A 89 2.44 11.31 5.72
C PRO A 89 3.41 10.52 4.83
N GLY A 90 3.04 9.30 4.40
CA GLY A 90 3.84 8.53 3.45
C GLY A 90 3.65 8.97 2.01
N ALA A 91 2.77 9.91 1.76
CA ALA A 91 2.48 10.47 0.43
C ALA A 91 2.25 9.37 -0.61
N PRO A 92 1.21 8.52 -0.43
CA PRO A 92 0.94 7.46 -1.40
C PRO A 92 0.64 8.02 -2.78
N ASP A 93 1.13 7.34 -3.80
CA ASP A 93 0.84 7.70 -5.18
C ASP A 93 -0.60 7.36 -5.56
N VAL A 94 -1.16 6.32 -4.92
CA VAL A 94 -2.50 5.82 -5.19
C VAL A 94 -3.20 5.53 -3.88
N VAL A 95 -4.44 5.98 -3.77
CA VAL A 95 -5.32 5.61 -2.66
C VAL A 95 -6.52 4.92 -3.26
N MET A 96 -6.72 3.66 -2.90
CA MET A 96 -7.87 2.89 -3.39
C MET A 96 -8.95 2.88 -2.33
N LEU A 97 -10.16 3.20 -2.74
CA LEU A 97 -11.31 3.14 -1.85
C LEU A 97 -11.82 1.71 -1.78
N PRO A 98 -12.45 1.34 -0.65
CA PRO A 98 -12.99 0.00 -0.49
C PRO A 98 -14.14 -0.22 -1.45
N LYS A 99 -14.47 -1.49 -1.67
CA LYS A 99 -15.63 -1.83 -2.46
C LYS A 99 -16.89 -1.31 -1.78
N VAL A 100 -17.77 -0.75 -2.59
CA VAL A 100 -19.07 -0.35 -2.09
C VAL A 100 -19.96 -1.59 -2.20
N GLY A 101 -20.27 -2.13 -1.04
CA GLY A 101 -21.05 -3.37 -0.99
C GLY A 101 -22.52 -3.11 -0.91
#